data_67af8d8cff9a26d259e2771afae0e717
#
_entry.id   67af8d8cff9a26d259e2771afae0e717
#
_cell.length_a   1.000
_cell.length_b   1.000
_cell.length_c   1.000
_cell.angle_alpha   90.00
_cell.angle_beta   90.00
_cell.angle_gamma   90.00
#
_symmetry.space_group_name_H-M   'P 1'
#
loop_
_entity.id
_entity.type
_entity.pdbx_description
1 polymer ?
#
loop_
_entity_poly.entity_id
_entity_poly.type
_entity_poly.pdbx_seq_one_letter_code
_entity_poly.pdbx_strand_id
1 'polypeptide(L)'
;LGLTIDVLLRVTSGNQFGVDEEDIRKIISRRQEYTALHILGLQFYSGTQKKNLSQMERELQSLDAFLGDLKKDYGYQAEELEYGPGLFAPYFVKDKEESVEELLGGFGRLLDKLTFGGNVILEMGRYLTYLCGYYITSIVDMKVNHGLNYAIVDGGINHLNYYGQAMAMKRPHCTQTDNTGNIRMEGDEEQWNLCGSLCTVSDVIVKLFPLKKPQISDMLIFERVGAYSVTEGIYLFLSRPMPRIYFWHKGSLTLVREALHTDEFNSEREEMKNGQIN
;
A
#
# COMPACT_ATOMS: atom_id res chain seq x y z
N LEU A 1 -24.07 -24.28 15.24
CA LEU A 1 -24.39 -24.03 13.82
C LEU A 1 -24.13 -25.28 12.95
N GLY A 2 -23.35 -26.28 13.44
CA GLY A 2 -23.01 -27.50 12.67
C GLY A 2 -22.15 -27.22 11.41
N LEU A 3 -21.41 -26.11 11.41
CA LEU A 3 -20.53 -25.72 10.31
C LEU A 3 -19.08 -26.03 10.68
N THR A 4 -18.31 -26.51 9.70
CA THR A 4 -16.84 -26.56 9.78
C THR A 4 -16.27 -25.38 8.99
N ILE A 5 -15.26 -24.73 9.54
CA ILE A 5 -14.61 -23.55 8.94
C ILE A 5 -13.19 -23.93 8.56
N ASP A 6 -12.83 -23.67 7.30
CA ASP A 6 -11.47 -23.80 6.81
C ASP A 6 -10.61 -22.65 7.36
N VAL A 7 -9.45 -22.98 7.90
CA VAL A 7 -8.54 -22.00 8.51
C VAL A 7 -7.09 -22.28 8.14
N LEU A 8 -6.29 -21.23 8.08
CA LEU A 8 -4.83 -21.29 7.99
C LEU A 8 -4.22 -20.82 9.31
N LEU A 9 -3.16 -21.47 9.75
CA LEU A 9 -2.41 -21.05 10.92
C LEU A 9 -1.31 -20.08 10.46
N ARG A 10 -1.38 -18.83 10.92
CA ARG A 10 -0.38 -17.83 10.58
C ARG A 10 0.87 -18.04 11.42
N VAL A 11 1.99 -18.34 10.76
CA VAL A 11 3.32 -18.37 11.38
C VAL A 11 3.78 -16.94 11.65
N THR A 12 4.23 -16.65 12.86
CA THR A 12 4.76 -15.33 13.19
C THR A 12 6.04 -15.03 12.43
N SER A 13 6.22 -13.76 12.08
CA SER A 13 7.49 -13.22 11.57
C SER A 13 8.22 -12.39 12.62
N GLY A 14 7.89 -12.56 13.90
CA GLY A 14 8.50 -11.84 15.03
C GLY A 14 7.83 -10.50 15.34
N ASN A 15 6.55 -10.35 15.01
CA ASN A 15 5.74 -9.18 15.33
C ASN A 15 4.42 -9.58 16.01
N GLN A 16 3.47 -8.66 16.12
CA GLN A 16 2.18 -8.90 16.79
C GLN A 16 1.24 -9.89 16.08
N PHE A 17 1.58 -10.35 14.88
CA PHE A 17 0.74 -11.24 14.08
C PHE A 17 1.28 -12.67 14.09
N GLY A 18 0.32 -13.62 14.06
CA GLY A 18 0.61 -15.03 14.00
C GLY A 18 1.01 -15.63 15.35
N VAL A 19 1.37 -16.88 15.33
CA VAL A 19 1.82 -17.67 16.50
C VAL A 19 3.14 -18.36 16.21
N ASP A 20 3.89 -18.69 17.25
CA ASP A 20 5.17 -19.37 17.13
C ASP A 20 5.02 -20.79 16.60
N GLU A 21 6.04 -21.32 15.95
CA GLU A 21 6.06 -22.69 15.42
C GLU A 21 5.77 -23.73 16.51
N GLU A 22 6.23 -23.50 17.73
CA GLU A 22 5.97 -24.42 18.86
C GLU A 22 4.48 -24.48 19.19
N ASP A 23 3.78 -23.37 19.16
CA ASP A 23 2.33 -23.34 19.40
C ASP A 23 1.56 -23.91 18.21
N ILE A 24 2.03 -23.70 16.98
CA ILE A 24 1.47 -24.39 15.80
C ILE A 24 1.60 -25.91 15.96
N ARG A 25 2.77 -26.42 16.39
CA ARG A 25 2.97 -27.86 16.67
C ARG A 25 1.97 -28.37 17.70
N LYS A 26 1.72 -27.61 18.78
CA LYS A 26 0.70 -27.96 19.80
C LYS A 26 -0.70 -27.99 19.21
N ILE A 27 -1.08 -26.98 18.41
CA ILE A 27 -2.39 -26.93 17.74
C ILE A 27 -2.56 -28.14 16.81
N ILE A 28 -1.57 -28.40 15.96
CA ILE A 28 -1.63 -29.53 15.00
C ILE A 28 -1.68 -30.86 15.71
N SER A 29 -0.94 -31.06 16.81
CA SER A 29 -0.98 -32.31 17.59
C SER A 29 -2.37 -32.59 18.17
N ARG A 30 -3.15 -31.55 18.45
CA ARG A 30 -4.49 -31.61 19.05
C ARG A 30 -5.62 -31.31 18.07
N ARG A 31 -5.35 -31.27 16.77
CA ARG A 31 -6.31 -30.78 15.74
C ARG A 31 -7.64 -31.53 15.75
N GLN A 32 -7.65 -32.82 16.20
CA GLN A 32 -8.87 -33.60 16.31
C GLN A 32 -9.83 -33.07 17.40
N GLU A 33 -9.36 -32.26 18.33
CA GLU A 33 -10.18 -31.64 19.37
C GLU A 33 -10.97 -30.43 18.83
N TYR A 34 -10.53 -29.85 17.71
CA TYR A 34 -11.15 -28.65 17.09
C TYR A 34 -12.18 -29.07 16.04
N THR A 35 -13.26 -29.74 16.45
CA THR A 35 -14.26 -30.35 15.55
C THR A 35 -14.97 -29.40 14.60
N ALA A 36 -14.95 -28.09 14.87
CA ALA A 36 -15.51 -27.03 14.02
C ALA A 36 -14.48 -26.35 13.10
N LEU A 37 -13.21 -26.79 13.14
CA LEU A 37 -12.14 -26.22 12.33
C LEU A 37 -11.54 -27.30 11.44
N HIS A 38 -11.35 -26.96 10.18
CA HIS A 38 -10.52 -27.71 9.25
C HIS A 38 -9.26 -26.88 8.97
N ILE A 39 -8.12 -27.33 9.49
CA ILE A 39 -6.85 -26.62 9.32
C ILE A 39 -6.27 -27.03 7.98
N LEU A 40 -6.36 -26.11 6.99
CA LEU A 40 -5.88 -26.35 5.62
C LEU A 40 -4.34 -26.30 5.52
N GLY A 41 -3.70 -25.44 6.31
CA GLY A 41 -2.26 -25.28 6.19
C GLY A 41 -1.74 -24.08 6.95
N LEU A 42 -0.71 -23.45 6.38
CA LEU A 42 -0.02 -22.30 6.98
C LEU A 42 -0.19 -21.03 6.14
N GLN A 43 -0.19 -19.88 6.84
CA GLN A 43 -0.07 -18.58 6.22
C GLN A 43 1.17 -17.88 6.76
N PHE A 44 1.90 -17.16 5.89
CA PHE A 44 3.08 -16.39 6.30
C PHE A 44 3.23 -15.11 5.53
N TYR A 45 3.46 -14.02 6.27
CA TYR A 45 3.79 -12.71 5.73
C TYR A 45 4.75 -11.98 6.67
N SER A 46 5.94 -11.63 6.19
CA SER A 46 6.99 -10.99 6.98
C SER A 46 7.19 -9.50 6.67
N GLY A 47 6.38 -8.94 5.80
CA GLY A 47 6.46 -7.52 5.42
C GLY A 47 6.48 -7.28 3.92
N THR A 48 6.40 -6.01 3.55
CA THR A 48 6.34 -5.53 2.15
C THR A 48 7.68 -4.94 1.72
N GLN A 49 7.80 -4.59 0.43
CA GLN A 49 8.94 -3.88 -0.16
C GLN A 49 10.27 -4.66 -0.09
N LYS A 50 10.21 -5.96 -0.24
CA LYS A 50 11.39 -6.82 -0.32
C LYS A 50 12.06 -6.67 -1.68
N LYS A 51 13.33 -6.27 -1.68
CA LYS A 51 14.09 -5.90 -2.88
C LYS A 51 14.86 -7.06 -3.53
N ASN A 52 14.94 -8.21 -2.88
CA ASN A 52 15.69 -9.34 -3.41
C ASN A 52 15.03 -10.68 -3.12
N LEU A 53 15.23 -11.61 -4.05
CA LEU A 53 14.66 -12.96 -3.96
C LEU A 53 15.31 -13.80 -2.87
N SER A 54 16.51 -13.49 -2.41
CA SER A 54 17.22 -14.30 -1.41
C SER A 54 16.54 -14.31 -0.03
N GLN A 55 15.82 -13.24 0.31
CA GLN A 55 15.01 -13.21 1.52
C GLN A 55 13.80 -14.16 1.37
N MET A 56 13.10 -14.07 0.24
CA MET A 56 11.94 -14.94 -0.06
C MET A 56 12.37 -16.42 -0.14
N GLU A 57 13.54 -16.70 -0.70
CA GLU A 57 14.10 -18.05 -0.74
C GLU A 57 14.28 -18.64 0.66
N ARG A 58 14.88 -17.89 1.58
CA ARG A 58 15.03 -18.34 2.97
C ARG A 58 13.70 -18.57 3.68
N GLU A 59 12.74 -17.67 3.48
CA GLU A 59 11.40 -17.81 4.05
C GLU A 59 10.69 -19.06 3.52
N LEU A 60 10.69 -19.26 2.21
CA LEU A 60 10.06 -20.43 1.58
C LEU A 60 10.73 -21.73 2.00
N GLN A 61 12.07 -21.77 2.07
CA GLN A 61 12.81 -22.95 2.56
C GLN A 61 12.47 -23.27 4.02
N SER A 62 12.34 -22.26 4.88
CA SER A 62 11.96 -22.46 6.28
C SER A 62 10.54 -23.02 6.39
N LEU A 63 9.61 -22.46 5.62
CA LEU A 63 8.21 -22.93 5.62
C LEU A 63 8.06 -24.35 5.07
N ASP A 64 8.79 -24.67 3.99
CA ASP A 64 8.80 -26.00 3.39
C ASP A 64 9.34 -27.06 4.37
N ALA A 65 10.45 -26.74 5.05
CA ALA A 65 11.00 -27.60 6.09
C ALA A 65 10.02 -27.78 7.25
N PHE A 66 9.38 -26.71 7.70
CA PHE A 66 8.40 -26.77 8.79
C PHE A 66 7.16 -27.61 8.42
N LEU A 67 6.65 -27.46 7.20
CA LEU A 67 5.56 -28.31 6.69
C LEU A 67 5.97 -29.79 6.63
N GLY A 68 7.22 -30.06 6.23
CA GLY A 68 7.81 -31.40 6.25
C GLY A 68 7.87 -32.00 7.65
N ASP A 69 8.29 -31.20 8.64
CA ASP A 69 8.29 -31.61 10.05
C ASP A 69 6.89 -31.91 10.57
N LEU A 70 5.90 -31.05 10.28
CA LEU A 70 4.51 -31.27 10.70
C LEU A 70 3.95 -32.58 10.13
N LYS A 71 4.29 -32.90 8.89
CA LYS A 71 3.92 -34.17 8.25
C LYS A 71 4.60 -35.36 8.93
N LYS A 72 5.89 -35.25 9.18
CA LYS A 72 6.70 -36.32 9.79
C LYS A 72 6.29 -36.59 11.23
N ASP A 73 6.15 -35.55 12.04
CA ASP A 73 6.00 -35.72 13.49
C ASP A 73 4.54 -35.91 13.92
N TYR A 74 3.58 -35.37 13.16
CA TYR A 74 2.14 -35.42 13.53
C TYR A 74 1.24 -36.05 12.47
N GLY A 75 1.80 -36.57 11.36
CA GLY A 75 1.02 -37.08 10.24
C GLY A 75 0.08 -36.01 9.63
N TYR A 76 0.39 -34.74 9.84
CA TYR A 76 -0.40 -33.65 9.31
C TYR A 76 0.11 -33.26 7.92
N GLN A 77 -0.71 -33.49 6.91
CA GLN A 77 -0.42 -33.07 5.55
C GLN A 77 -1.23 -31.81 5.25
N ALA A 78 -0.54 -30.68 5.20
CA ALA A 78 -1.16 -29.43 4.78
C ALA A 78 -1.61 -29.51 3.32
N GLU A 79 -2.72 -28.88 3.03
CA GLU A 79 -3.29 -28.76 1.68
C GLU A 79 -2.86 -27.44 1.03
N GLU A 80 -2.59 -26.42 1.84
CA GLU A 80 -2.36 -25.06 1.38
C GLU A 80 -1.24 -24.36 2.14
N LEU A 81 -0.44 -23.59 1.41
CA LEU A 81 0.50 -22.59 1.92
C LEU A 81 0.14 -21.23 1.33
N GLU A 82 -0.36 -20.32 2.15
CA GLU A 82 -0.59 -18.93 1.77
C GLU A 82 0.64 -18.09 2.11
N TYR A 83 1.26 -17.53 1.10
CA TYR A 83 2.51 -16.80 1.24
C TYR A 83 2.43 -15.38 0.69
N GLY A 84 2.77 -14.40 1.52
CA GLY A 84 2.92 -13.00 1.13
C GLY A 84 4.36 -12.66 0.75
N PRO A 85 4.75 -12.66 -0.54
CA PRO A 85 6.12 -12.39 -0.96
C PRO A 85 6.56 -10.95 -0.67
N GLY A 86 5.62 -10.01 -0.57
CA GLY A 86 5.92 -8.61 -0.28
C GLY A 86 6.82 -7.95 -1.32
N LEU A 87 6.59 -8.24 -2.60
CA LEU A 87 7.39 -7.74 -3.72
C LEU A 87 7.54 -6.20 -3.68
N PHE A 88 8.73 -5.74 -4.06
CA PHE A 88 9.08 -4.33 -4.07
C PHE A 88 8.31 -3.57 -5.15
N ALA A 89 7.57 -2.55 -4.76
CA ALA A 89 6.93 -1.58 -5.63
C ALA A 89 7.82 -0.31 -5.69
N PRO A 90 8.44 0.01 -6.83
CA PRO A 90 9.30 1.19 -6.97
C PRO A 90 8.45 2.45 -7.06
N TYR A 91 8.30 3.18 -5.97
CA TYR A 91 7.49 4.40 -5.90
C TYR A 91 8.20 5.66 -6.38
N PHE A 92 9.53 5.69 -6.25
CA PHE A 92 10.30 6.93 -6.40
C PHE A 92 11.25 6.86 -7.59
N VAL A 93 11.58 8.02 -8.15
CA VAL A 93 12.44 8.15 -9.34
C VAL A 93 13.81 7.46 -9.18
N LYS A 94 14.33 7.37 -7.96
CA LYS A 94 15.61 6.70 -7.68
C LYS A 94 15.48 5.22 -7.35
N ASP A 95 14.27 4.71 -7.27
CA ASP A 95 14.05 3.29 -7.05
C ASP A 95 14.44 2.52 -8.32
N LYS A 96 15.18 1.42 -8.12
CA LYS A 96 15.55 0.56 -9.24
C LYS A 96 14.33 -0.25 -9.66
N GLU A 97 13.95 -0.13 -10.91
CA GLU A 97 12.95 -1.00 -11.53
C GLU A 97 13.64 -2.28 -12.03
N GLU A 98 13.07 -3.41 -11.68
CA GLU A 98 13.47 -4.71 -12.24
C GLU A 98 12.48 -5.11 -13.33
N SER A 99 12.92 -5.88 -14.30
CA SER A 99 12.02 -6.48 -15.28
C SER A 99 11.01 -7.38 -14.56
N VAL A 100 9.74 -7.19 -14.87
CA VAL A 100 8.64 -8.00 -14.29
C VAL A 100 8.86 -9.48 -14.63
N GLU A 101 9.31 -9.78 -15.85
CA GLU A 101 9.59 -11.13 -16.33
C GLU A 101 10.74 -11.77 -15.53
N GLU A 102 11.83 -11.02 -15.28
CA GLU A 102 12.96 -11.51 -14.49
C GLU A 102 12.59 -11.75 -13.04
N LEU A 103 11.86 -10.80 -12.42
CA LEU A 103 11.39 -10.90 -11.04
C LEU A 103 10.45 -12.09 -10.86
N LEU A 104 9.39 -12.19 -11.67
CA LEU A 104 8.41 -13.27 -11.57
C LEU A 104 9.02 -14.62 -11.99
N GLY A 105 9.85 -14.64 -13.02
CA GLY A 105 10.58 -15.87 -13.40
C GLY A 105 11.55 -16.31 -12.30
N GLY A 106 12.25 -15.36 -11.64
CA GLY A 106 13.08 -15.65 -10.47
C GLY A 106 12.28 -16.22 -9.31
N PHE A 107 11.15 -15.59 -8.98
CA PHE A 107 10.27 -16.05 -7.92
C PHE A 107 9.64 -17.42 -8.24
N GLY A 108 9.18 -17.65 -9.48
CA GLY A 108 8.68 -18.95 -9.91
C GLY A 108 9.67 -20.07 -9.66
N ARG A 109 10.96 -19.86 -10.00
CA ARG A 109 12.02 -20.85 -9.69
C ARG A 109 12.20 -21.13 -8.19
N LEU A 110 11.83 -20.21 -7.30
CA LEU A 110 11.84 -20.48 -5.86
C LEU A 110 10.67 -21.40 -5.48
N LEU A 111 9.50 -21.21 -6.06
CA LEU A 111 8.34 -22.06 -5.83
C LEU A 111 8.58 -23.49 -6.35
N ASP A 112 9.24 -23.63 -7.51
CA ASP A 112 9.59 -24.92 -8.12
C ASP A 112 10.54 -25.77 -7.23
N LYS A 113 11.26 -25.16 -6.30
CA LYS A 113 12.15 -25.85 -5.36
C LYS A 113 11.45 -26.42 -4.15
N LEU A 114 10.19 -26.06 -3.90
CA LEU A 114 9.46 -26.55 -2.74
C LEU A 114 9.20 -28.04 -2.87
N THR A 115 9.37 -28.77 -1.76
CA THR A 115 8.97 -30.19 -1.64
C THR A 115 7.52 -30.32 -1.22
N PHE A 116 6.90 -29.24 -0.75
CA PHE A 116 5.48 -29.14 -0.46
C PHE A 116 4.64 -29.36 -1.71
N GLY A 117 3.76 -30.36 -1.66
CA GLY A 117 2.95 -30.76 -2.82
C GLY A 117 1.51 -30.25 -2.82
N GLY A 118 1.15 -29.37 -1.89
CA GLY A 118 -0.17 -28.73 -1.83
C GLY A 118 -0.25 -27.45 -2.68
N ASN A 119 -1.35 -26.73 -2.54
CA ASN A 119 -1.57 -25.47 -3.23
C ASN A 119 -0.75 -24.33 -2.59
N VAL A 120 -0.09 -23.52 -3.40
CA VAL A 120 0.53 -22.27 -2.94
C VAL A 120 -0.31 -21.09 -3.41
N ILE A 121 -0.82 -20.32 -2.44
CA ILE A 121 -1.56 -19.08 -2.69
C ILE A 121 -0.66 -17.90 -2.39
N LEU A 122 -0.67 -16.88 -3.27
CA LEU A 122 0.17 -15.69 -3.12
C LEU A 122 -0.67 -14.47 -2.76
N GLU A 123 -0.34 -13.84 -1.63
CA GLU A 123 -0.94 -12.57 -1.22
C GLU A 123 -0.12 -11.39 -1.77
N MET A 124 -0.64 -10.70 -2.78
CA MET A 124 0.02 -9.54 -3.37
C MET A 124 -0.98 -8.40 -3.59
N GLY A 125 -1.08 -7.46 -2.67
CA GLY A 125 -1.89 -6.25 -2.84
C GLY A 125 -1.09 -5.13 -3.52
N ARG A 126 -0.09 -4.61 -2.83
CA ARG A 126 0.70 -3.43 -3.22
C ARG A 126 1.31 -3.55 -4.62
N TYR A 127 2.00 -4.64 -4.89
CA TYR A 127 2.71 -4.84 -6.16
C TYR A 127 1.76 -4.89 -7.36
N LEU A 128 0.57 -5.47 -7.21
CA LEU A 128 -0.41 -5.57 -8.29
C LEU A 128 -1.12 -4.25 -8.59
N THR A 129 -1.21 -3.36 -7.62
CA THR A 129 -2.09 -2.18 -7.74
C THR A 129 -1.35 -0.85 -7.75
N TYR A 130 -0.06 -0.76 -7.37
CA TYR A 130 0.62 0.52 -7.24
C TYR A 130 0.63 1.35 -8.55
N LEU A 131 0.69 0.70 -9.71
CA LEU A 131 0.71 1.37 -11.02
C LEU A 131 -0.66 1.85 -11.50
N CYS A 132 -1.77 1.37 -10.93
CA CYS A 132 -3.09 1.62 -11.48
C CYS A 132 -3.72 2.95 -11.05
N GLY A 133 -3.04 3.75 -10.22
CA GLY A 133 -3.59 4.99 -9.69
C GLY A 133 -2.74 6.23 -10.00
N TYR A 134 -3.45 7.33 -10.23
CA TYR A 134 -2.91 8.68 -10.38
C TYR A 134 -3.61 9.59 -9.39
N TYR A 135 -2.86 10.52 -8.81
CA TYR A 135 -3.42 11.60 -7.99
C TYR A 135 -3.16 12.94 -8.66
N ILE A 136 -4.20 13.70 -8.88
CA ILE A 136 -4.14 15.01 -9.56
C ILE A 136 -4.50 16.08 -8.54
N THR A 137 -3.65 17.10 -8.43
CA THR A 137 -3.84 18.25 -7.57
C THR A 137 -3.37 19.52 -8.29
N SER A 138 -3.89 20.68 -7.94
CA SER A 138 -3.57 21.94 -8.59
C SER A 138 -2.77 22.87 -7.67
N ILE A 139 -1.85 23.62 -8.24
CA ILE A 139 -1.15 24.69 -7.53
C ILE A 139 -2.13 25.84 -7.27
N VAL A 140 -2.38 26.17 -6.01
CA VAL A 140 -3.31 27.24 -5.61
C VAL A 140 -2.62 28.48 -5.07
N ASP A 141 -1.37 28.36 -4.64
CA ASP A 141 -0.57 29.49 -4.18
C ASP A 141 0.93 29.23 -4.38
N MET A 142 1.70 30.30 -4.54
CA MET A 142 3.14 30.23 -4.74
C MET A 142 3.83 31.37 -4.00
N LYS A 143 4.96 31.06 -3.34
CA LYS A 143 5.74 32.08 -2.63
C LYS A 143 7.21 31.73 -2.51
N VAL A 144 8.01 32.74 -2.23
CA VAL A 144 9.44 32.59 -1.90
C VAL A 144 9.67 33.08 -0.48
N ASN A 145 10.17 32.21 0.39
CA ASN A 145 10.54 32.56 1.76
C ASN A 145 12.01 32.19 2.01
N HIS A 146 12.83 33.13 2.43
CA HIS A 146 14.25 32.93 2.71
C HIS A 146 15.03 32.24 1.57
N GLY A 147 14.70 32.61 0.30
CA GLY A 147 15.32 32.00 -0.89
C GLY A 147 14.85 30.60 -1.25
N LEU A 148 13.85 30.07 -0.58
CA LEU A 148 13.23 28.79 -0.91
C LEU A 148 11.87 28.98 -1.58
N ASN A 149 11.63 28.29 -2.68
CA ASN A 149 10.38 28.32 -3.41
C ASN A 149 9.39 27.33 -2.79
N TYR A 150 8.13 27.76 -2.66
CA TYR A 150 7.02 26.96 -2.14
C TYR A 150 5.84 27.04 -3.11
N ALA A 151 5.36 25.89 -3.56
CA ALA A 151 4.11 25.74 -4.28
C ALA A 151 3.11 25.01 -3.38
N ILE A 152 1.98 25.67 -3.11
CA ILE A 152 0.91 25.13 -2.27
C ILE A 152 -0.13 24.53 -3.20
N VAL A 153 -0.51 23.28 -2.93
CA VAL A 153 -1.54 22.58 -3.70
C VAL A 153 -2.87 22.49 -2.93
N ASP A 154 -3.97 22.29 -3.65
CA ASP A 154 -5.31 22.15 -3.08
C ASP A 154 -5.52 20.85 -2.26
N GLY A 155 -4.64 19.85 -2.43
CA GLY A 155 -4.56 18.67 -1.60
C GLY A 155 -3.43 18.72 -0.56
N GLY A 156 -2.78 17.59 -0.34
CA GLY A 156 -1.67 17.46 0.61
C GLY A 156 -1.51 16.04 1.12
N ILE A 157 -0.84 15.89 2.27
CA ILE A 157 -0.66 14.58 2.91
C ILE A 157 -1.97 13.98 3.45
N ASN A 158 -3.04 14.75 3.48
CA ASN A 158 -4.38 14.24 3.76
C ASN A 158 -4.95 13.43 2.59
N HIS A 159 -4.46 13.64 1.38
CA HIS A 159 -4.91 12.92 0.19
C HIS A 159 -3.90 11.90 -0.31
N LEU A 160 -2.61 12.15 -0.13
CA LEU A 160 -1.53 11.36 -0.71
C LEU A 160 -0.44 11.07 0.30
N ASN A 161 -0.16 9.77 0.50
CA ASN A 161 0.96 9.32 1.29
C ASN A 161 1.65 8.13 0.60
N TYR A 162 2.95 8.23 0.33
CA TYR A 162 3.73 7.12 -0.25
C TYR A 162 4.40 6.30 0.85
N TYR A 163 4.29 4.98 0.74
CA TYR A 163 4.99 4.07 1.65
C TYR A 163 6.49 4.34 1.68
N GLY A 164 7.03 4.50 2.89
CA GLY A 164 8.46 4.78 3.10
C GLY A 164 8.89 6.20 2.72
N GLN A 165 7.97 7.11 2.42
CA GLN A 165 8.26 8.55 2.31
C GLN A 165 8.55 9.10 3.70
N ALA A 166 9.78 9.53 3.95
CA ALA A 166 10.17 10.14 5.20
C ALA A 166 10.59 11.60 4.96
N MET A 167 10.02 12.52 5.74
CA MET A 167 10.35 13.96 5.69
C MET A 167 10.28 14.58 4.28
N ALA A 168 9.46 14.03 3.41
CA ALA A 168 9.29 14.47 2.00
C ALA A 168 10.60 14.47 1.18
N MET A 169 11.57 13.59 1.50
CA MET A 169 12.90 13.58 0.89
C MET A 169 13.00 12.76 -0.40
N LYS A 170 12.03 11.89 -0.66
CA LYS A 170 12.05 11.05 -1.86
C LYS A 170 11.20 11.70 -2.96
N ARG A 171 11.73 11.73 -4.18
CA ARG A 171 11.05 12.31 -5.34
C ARG A 171 10.10 11.28 -5.97
N PRO A 172 8.77 11.50 -5.93
CA PRO A 172 7.82 10.64 -6.62
C PRO A 172 7.85 10.89 -8.14
N HIS A 173 7.29 9.96 -8.91
CA HIS A 173 6.98 10.19 -10.31
C HIS A 173 5.80 11.15 -10.39
N CYS A 174 6.00 12.29 -11.02
CA CYS A 174 4.98 13.34 -11.13
C CYS A 174 5.20 14.15 -12.40
N THR A 175 4.13 14.39 -13.14
CA THR A 175 4.10 15.19 -14.35
C THR A 175 3.43 16.54 -14.05
N GLN A 176 4.07 17.64 -14.45
CA GLN A 176 3.49 18.98 -14.41
C GLN A 176 2.79 19.28 -15.72
N THR A 177 1.55 19.78 -15.66
CA THR A 177 0.81 20.29 -16.81
C THR A 177 0.30 21.70 -16.54
N ASP A 178 -0.04 22.43 -17.60
CA ASP A 178 -0.84 23.63 -17.46
C ASP A 178 -2.32 23.29 -17.12
N ASN A 179 -3.15 24.28 -16.92
CA ASN A 179 -4.56 24.13 -16.58
C ASN A 179 -5.42 23.57 -17.73
N THR A 180 -4.86 23.41 -18.93
CA THR A 180 -5.50 22.77 -20.08
C THR A 180 -5.03 21.34 -20.32
N GLY A 181 -4.08 20.87 -19.50
CA GLY A 181 -3.54 19.51 -19.57
C GLY A 181 -2.30 19.34 -20.43
N ASN A 182 -1.74 20.43 -20.99
CA ASN A 182 -0.51 20.35 -21.78
C ASN A 182 0.69 20.22 -20.83
N ILE A 183 1.58 19.26 -21.10
CA ILE A 183 2.80 19.05 -20.28
C ILE A 183 3.70 20.30 -20.40
N ARG A 184 4.19 20.78 -19.27
CA ARG A 184 5.17 21.86 -19.19
C ARG A 184 6.53 21.37 -19.68
N MET A 185 6.86 21.64 -20.94
CA MET A 185 8.13 21.24 -21.58
C MET A 185 9.18 22.34 -21.57
N GLU A 186 8.75 23.62 -21.57
CA GLU A 186 9.61 24.78 -21.75
C GLU A 186 10.03 25.42 -20.43
N GLY A 187 11.24 25.99 -20.43
CA GLY A 187 11.83 26.74 -19.33
C GLY A 187 12.81 25.95 -18.49
N ASP A 188 13.58 26.70 -17.71
CA ASP A 188 14.54 26.13 -16.77
C ASP A 188 13.80 25.47 -15.61
N GLU A 189 14.37 24.40 -15.10
CA GLU A 189 13.87 23.73 -13.90
C GLU A 189 14.29 24.52 -12.65
N GLU A 190 13.32 24.86 -11.83
CA GLU A 190 13.52 25.44 -10.51
C GLU A 190 13.10 24.45 -9.43
N GLN A 191 13.79 24.49 -8.29
CA GLN A 191 13.50 23.61 -7.17
C GLN A 191 12.39 24.22 -6.29
N TRP A 192 11.32 23.46 -6.08
CA TRP A 192 10.14 23.85 -5.32
C TRP A 192 9.83 22.87 -4.19
N ASN A 193 9.42 23.39 -3.05
CA ASN A 193 8.81 22.56 -1.99
C ASN A 193 7.32 22.49 -2.28
N LEU A 194 6.82 21.27 -2.59
CA LEU A 194 5.40 21.04 -2.82
C LEU A 194 4.72 20.77 -1.48
N CYS A 195 3.87 21.70 -1.06
CA CYS A 195 3.19 21.69 0.23
C CYS A 195 1.68 21.57 0.02
N GLY A 196 1.01 20.88 0.92
CA GLY A 196 -0.43 20.88 0.95
C GLY A 196 -1.04 22.09 1.66
N SER A 197 -2.34 22.08 1.81
CA SER A 197 -3.13 23.19 2.36
C SER A 197 -3.51 23.01 3.84
N LEU A 198 -2.94 22.00 4.53
CA LEU A 198 -3.18 21.80 5.95
C LEU A 198 -2.37 22.78 6.81
N CYS A 199 -2.93 23.19 7.94
CA CYS A 199 -2.24 24.05 8.91
C CYS A 199 -1.25 23.25 9.76
N THR A 200 -0.26 22.62 9.13
CA THR A 200 0.84 21.92 9.77
C THR A 200 2.11 22.01 8.93
N VAL A 201 3.24 22.19 9.59
CA VAL A 201 4.57 22.19 8.94
C VAL A 201 4.93 20.83 8.33
N SER A 202 4.22 19.78 8.71
CA SER A 202 4.42 18.42 8.17
C SER A 202 3.75 18.22 6.81
N ASP A 203 2.88 19.14 6.36
CA ASP A 203 2.17 18.99 5.09
C ASP A 203 3.06 19.37 3.92
N VAL A 204 4.08 18.56 3.71
CA VAL A 204 5.03 18.65 2.60
C VAL A 204 5.01 17.32 1.86
N ILE A 205 4.52 17.34 0.62
CA ILE A 205 4.47 16.14 -0.23
C ILE A 205 5.88 15.76 -0.67
N VAL A 206 6.65 16.74 -1.16
CA VAL A 206 8.05 16.53 -1.56
C VAL A 206 8.83 17.85 -1.48
N LYS A 207 10.09 17.74 -1.07
CA LYS A 207 11.03 18.87 -1.03
C LYS A 207 11.86 18.90 -2.30
N LEU A 208 12.22 20.13 -2.72
CA LEU A 208 13.12 20.37 -3.86
C LEU A 208 12.68 19.62 -5.12
N PHE A 209 11.40 19.66 -5.42
CA PHE A 209 10.86 19.07 -6.64
C PHE A 209 11.10 20.01 -7.82
N PRO A 210 11.64 19.53 -8.97
CA PRO A 210 11.87 20.38 -10.11
C PRO A 210 10.55 20.67 -10.83
N LEU A 211 10.23 21.95 -10.96
CA LEU A 211 9.13 22.45 -11.79
C LEU A 211 9.66 23.40 -12.86
N LYS A 212 9.00 23.42 -14.00
CA LYS A 212 9.31 24.31 -15.13
C LYS A 212 8.32 25.46 -15.18
N LYS A 213 8.79 26.68 -14.91
CA LYS A 213 7.96 27.90 -14.90
C LYS A 213 6.56 27.68 -14.31
N PRO A 214 6.44 27.16 -13.07
CA PRO A 214 5.15 26.83 -12.51
C PRO A 214 4.26 28.07 -12.40
N GLN A 215 2.96 27.85 -12.53
CA GLN A 215 1.94 28.89 -12.42
C GLN A 215 0.80 28.40 -11.52
N ILE A 216 0.07 29.33 -10.92
CA ILE A 216 -1.18 29.03 -10.23
C ILE A 216 -2.13 28.38 -11.25
N SER A 217 -2.83 27.33 -10.83
CA SER A 217 -3.69 26.46 -11.62
C SER A 217 -2.95 25.42 -12.47
N ASP A 218 -1.61 25.37 -12.48
CA ASP A 218 -0.91 24.20 -13.01
C ASP A 218 -1.31 22.95 -12.23
N MET A 219 -1.46 21.84 -12.94
CA MET A 219 -1.77 20.55 -12.35
C MET A 219 -0.51 19.70 -12.17
N LEU A 220 -0.46 19.01 -11.05
CA LEU A 220 0.56 18.02 -10.71
C LEU A 220 -0.09 16.64 -10.68
N ILE A 221 0.38 15.75 -11.56
CA ILE A 221 -0.14 14.40 -11.73
C ILE A 221 0.86 13.43 -11.11
N PHE A 222 0.59 13.00 -9.88
CA PHE A 222 1.39 12.01 -9.17
C PHE A 222 1.00 10.61 -9.59
N GLU A 223 1.99 9.80 -9.93
CA GLU A 223 1.83 8.43 -10.39
C GLU A 223 2.01 7.42 -9.25
N ARG A 224 1.67 6.16 -9.52
CA ARG A 224 1.91 5.02 -8.62
C ARG A 224 1.18 5.12 -7.29
N VAL A 225 -0.03 5.62 -7.31
CA VAL A 225 -0.86 5.83 -6.12
C VAL A 225 -1.97 4.79 -5.93
N GLY A 226 -2.00 3.74 -6.77
CA GLY A 226 -3.08 2.75 -6.78
C GLY A 226 -3.13 1.85 -5.56
N ALA A 227 -2.02 1.73 -4.79
CA ALA A 227 -1.97 0.88 -3.62
C ALA A 227 -1.80 1.72 -2.35
N TYR A 228 -2.81 1.78 -1.49
CA TYR A 228 -2.80 2.41 -0.16
C TYR A 228 -2.48 3.90 -0.11
N SER A 229 -1.79 4.47 -1.09
CA SER A 229 -1.30 5.86 -1.07
C SER A 229 -2.42 6.89 -0.85
N VAL A 230 -3.63 6.61 -1.31
CA VAL A 230 -4.82 7.45 -1.12
C VAL A 230 -5.60 7.07 0.15
N THR A 231 -5.39 5.88 0.71
CA THR A 231 -6.12 5.40 1.90
C THR A 231 -5.35 5.59 3.21
N GLU A 232 -4.06 5.87 3.15
CA GLU A 232 -3.19 6.09 4.32
C GLU A 232 -3.04 7.58 4.68
N GLY A 233 -3.83 8.47 4.09
CA GLY A 233 -3.83 9.91 4.37
C GLY A 233 -4.44 10.27 5.73
N ILE A 234 -4.15 11.49 6.22
CA ILE A 234 -4.70 12.02 7.49
C ILE A 234 -6.06 12.68 7.22
N TYR A 235 -7.05 11.91 6.83
CA TYR A 235 -8.32 12.43 6.30
C TYR A 235 -9.13 13.31 7.24
N LEU A 236 -9.08 13.05 8.54
CA LEU A 236 -9.94 13.76 9.51
C LEU A 236 -9.31 15.05 10.05
N PHE A 237 -8.01 15.27 9.80
CA PHE A 237 -7.34 16.47 10.29
C PHE A 237 -7.86 17.72 9.57
N LEU A 238 -8.35 18.70 10.35
CA LEU A 238 -8.94 19.97 9.89
C LEU A 238 -10.17 19.81 8.99
N SER A 239 -10.84 18.66 9.03
CA SER A 239 -12.11 18.40 8.31
C SER A 239 -12.06 18.75 6.81
N ARG A 240 -10.91 18.50 6.16
CA ARG A 240 -10.77 18.70 4.72
C ARG A 240 -11.52 17.63 3.94
N PRO A 241 -12.16 17.97 2.82
CA PRO A 241 -12.82 16.98 1.99
C PRO A 241 -11.83 15.91 1.48
N MET A 242 -12.27 14.66 1.43
CA MET A 242 -11.53 13.60 0.72
C MET A 242 -11.62 13.83 -0.80
N PRO A 243 -10.63 13.37 -1.58
CA PRO A 243 -10.63 13.59 -3.03
C PRO A 243 -11.76 12.82 -3.73
N ARG A 244 -12.19 13.31 -4.89
CA ARG A 244 -13.00 12.54 -5.81
C ARG A 244 -12.21 11.36 -6.34
N ILE A 245 -12.90 10.23 -6.60
CA ILE A 245 -12.31 9.06 -7.24
C ILE A 245 -13.02 8.82 -8.57
N TYR A 246 -12.22 8.76 -9.62
CA TYR A 246 -12.66 8.41 -10.94
C TYR A 246 -12.04 7.07 -11.35
N PHE A 247 -12.82 6.30 -12.06
CA PHE A 247 -12.37 5.09 -12.72
C PHE A 247 -12.21 5.34 -14.22
N TRP A 248 -11.00 5.12 -14.75
CA TRP A 248 -10.73 5.19 -16.15
C TRP A 248 -10.68 3.79 -16.75
N HIS A 249 -11.55 3.52 -17.73
CA HIS A 249 -11.54 2.27 -18.48
C HIS A 249 -11.86 2.52 -19.94
N LYS A 250 -11.01 2.02 -20.85
CA LYS A 250 -11.21 2.08 -22.32
C LYS A 250 -11.58 3.48 -22.84
N GLY A 251 -10.93 4.52 -22.35
CA GLY A 251 -11.17 5.90 -22.78
C GLY A 251 -12.40 6.56 -22.12
N SER A 252 -13.09 5.89 -21.22
CA SER A 252 -14.21 6.43 -20.47
C SER A 252 -13.81 6.72 -19.03
N LEU A 253 -14.24 7.87 -18.53
CA LEU A 253 -14.03 8.31 -17.15
C LEU A 253 -15.35 8.23 -16.39
N THR A 254 -15.41 7.44 -15.34
CA THR A 254 -16.59 7.27 -14.50
C THR A 254 -16.30 7.78 -13.10
N LEU A 255 -17.13 8.67 -12.58
CA LEU A 255 -17.07 9.09 -11.19
C LEU A 255 -17.53 7.93 -10.30
N VAL A 256 -16.64 7.45 -9.41
CA VAL A 256 -16.90 6.34 -8.50
C VAL A 256 -17.26 6.83 -7.10
N ARG A 257 -16.60 7.91 -6.68
CA ARG A 257 -16.85 8.52 -5.37
C ARG A 257 -16.72 10.04 -5.48
N GLU A 258 -17.73 10.76 -5.01
CA GLU A 258 -17.65 12.20 -4.80
C GLU A 258 -16.68 12.58 -3.69
N ALA A 259 -16.31 13.85 -3.63
CA ALA A 259 -15.58 14.40 -2.51
C ALA A 259 -16.41 14.23 -1.23
N LEU A 260 -15.86 13.48 -0.27
CA LEU A 260 -16.54 13.28 1.01
C LEU A 260 -16.18 14.40 1.97
N HIS A 261 -17.17 15.03 2.55
CA HIS A 261 -16.98 16.03 3.60
C HIS A 261 -16.67 15.33 4.92
N THR A 262 -15.50 15.61 5.50
CA THR A 262 -15.04 14.92 6.72
C THR A 262 -15.41 15.63 8.00
N ASP A 263 -15.99 16.84 7.93
CA ASP A 263 -16.57 17.57 9.05
C ASP A 263 -17.75 16.80 9.67
N GLU A 264 -18.52 16.03 8.88
CA GLU A 264 -19.58 15.16 9.37
C GLU A 264 -19.09 14.12 10.40
N PHE A 265 -17.82 13.64 10.26
CA PHE A 265 -17.25 12.69 11.22
C PHE A 265 -16.81 13.35 12.53
N ASN A 266 -16.61 14.67 12.52
CA ASN A 266 -16.15 15.46 13.66
C ASN A 266 -17.28 16.30 14.29
N SER A 267 -18.50 16.19 13.76
CA SER A 267 -19.69 16.92 14.23
C SER A 267 -20.60 16.00 15.05
N GLU A 268 -21.36 16.62 15.95
CA GLU A 268 -22.40 15.93 16.70
C GLU A 268 -23.51 15.45 15.75
N ARG A 269 -23.88 14.18 15.80
CA ARG A 269 -24.99 13.65 15.00
C ARG A 269 -26.32 14.20 15.53
N GLU A 270 -27.22 14.59 14.63
CA GLU A 270 -28.57 15.11 15.01
C GLU A 270 -29.35 14.13 15.89
N GLU A 271 -29.18 12.83 15.71
CA GLU A 271 -29.79 11.78 16.53
C GLU A 271 -29.35 11.83 18.01
N MET A 272 -28.12 12.30 18.30
CA MET A 272 -27.66 12.49 19.67
C MET A 272 -28.26 13.73 20.34
N LYS A 273 -28.67 14.74 19.56
CA LYS A 273 -29.34 15.96 20.11
C LYS A 273 -30.68 15.65 20.73
N ASN A 274 -31.36 14.58 20.32
CA ASN A 274 -32.68 14.18 20.80
C ASN A 274 -32.63 13.12 21.91
N GLY A 275 -31.46 12.78 22.45
CA GLY A 275 -31.34 11.89 23.61
C GLY A 275 -31.72 10.43 23.35
N GLN A 276 -31.80 10.02 22.11
CA GLN A 276 -32.07 8.63 21.73
C GLN A 276 -30.76 7.95 21.36
N ILE A 277 -30.18 7.25 22.32
CA ILE A 277 -29.14 6.24 22.06
C ILE A 277 -29.88 4.93 21.75
N ASN A 278 -29.89 4.52 20.53
CA ASN A 278 -30.29 3.16 20.14
C ASN A 278 -29.07 2.24 20.13
#